data_5ea946ba06c677c1db932c4e69e114ff
#
_entry.id   5ea946ba06c677c1db932c4e69e114ff
#
_cell.length_a   1.000
_cell.length_b   1.000
_cell.length_c   1.000
_cell.angle_alpha   90.00
_cell.angle_beta   90.00
_cell.angle_gamma   90.00
#
_symmetry.space_group_name_H-M   'P 1'
#
loop_
_entity.id
_entity.type
_entity.pdbx_description
1 polymer ?
#
loop_
_entity_poly.entity_id
_entity_poly.type
_entity_poly.pdbx_seq_one_letter_code
_entity_poly.pdbx_strand_id
1 'polypeptide(L)'
;MCIRDSNKPYVICVPFTSLVENKLQQYPNERRTEKIFGVYAGVTIKEIKDYVDSVKCPKIIVTYNSLPKVISAVNTKEYSLLVDEYHILFNQYSFRKDAIKPVLENYKLFKDFTFMTATPLEEEFVLDELKDLELVKQEWDDVIETKVQAVKCKNVEASTIKLINAVLNNQVEGNVYIFVNSVDFIKNLIQKAKLTEENTRVIYSKNNKTKLSIHNSTVLDEPKKINLLTSTVFEGSDIYDENGRIVVVSDAQKAQTLLDISTSIQQIAGRIRNSKYLNWITHLYSATRYADISYEDFKKKNIQNIEETKIAVDAYNAMPEVARKKLKEFTSDTYIQVNDDFTFTFDPNMAKVDIFNFKVTRGLYSIRTNLNKEYIKNGFKKVIECEDNSIKIDFESDNKPFKELIKEVRTEWENKFKLNTPLLNDAIIKYPWLPEAISKLGFEKMASLKYCISDIKDALLKKSNKSADNKAAKKLNQSITLGMWYSNADIKKFVKEAYEISDITITPKATEIDKYYEVKKCQKRVNGKQTEGYVIINKKFVFNK
;
A
#
# COMPACT_ATOMS: atom_id res chain seq x y z
N MET A 1 -20.12 -5.05 -3.52
CA MET A 1 -20.97 -4.05 -2.81
C MET A 1 -20.10 -3.39 -1.77
N CYS A 2 -19.98 -2.05 -1.76
CA CYS A 2 -19.16 -1.36 -0.77
C CYS A 2 -19.89 -1.36 0.59
N ILE A 3 -19.18 -1.54 1.71
CA ILE A 3 -19.75 -1.44 3.08
C ILE A 3 -20.55 -0.14 3.22
N ARG A 4 -20.06 0.93 2.65
CA ARG A 4 -20.69 2.25 2.58
C ARG A 4 -22.11 2.24 2.03
N ASP A 5 -22.36 1.44 1.01
CA ASP A 5 -23.65 1.39 0.30
C ASP A 5 -24.53 0.21 0.79
N SER A 6 -24.07 -0.47 1.84
CA SER A 6 -24.79 -1.56 2.50
C SER A 6 -25.96 -1.02 3.32
N ASN A 7 -27.08 -1.73 3.32
CA ASN A 7 -28.24 -1.46 4.18
C ASN A 7 -28.09 -2.06 5.60
N LYS A 8 -26.85 -2.33 6.05
CA LYS A 8 -26.55 -2.85 7.39
C LYS A 8 -25.70 -1.86 8.17
N PRO A 9 -25.88 -1.78 9.50
CA PRO A 9 -24.97 -0.99 10.34
C PRO A 9 -23.56 -1.60 10.37
N TYR A 10 -22.54 -0.75 10.32
CA TYR A 10 -21.13 -1.17 10.35
C TYR A 10 -20.30 -0.34 11.29
N VAL A 11 -19.37 -0.99 11.95
CA VAL A 11 -18.24 -0.36 12.66
C VAL A 11 -16.96 -0.76 11.94
N ILE A 12 -16.22 0.20 11.43
CA ILE A 12 -14.92 0.01 10.79
C ILE A 12 -13.85 0.50 11.76
N CYS A 13 -13.08 -0.42 12.29
CA CYS A 13 -12.05 -0.16 13.29
C CYS A 13 -10.69 -0.03 12.61
N VAL A 14 -10.05 1.14 12.73
CA VAL A 14 -8.80 1.50 12.04
C VAL A 14 -7.70 1.88 13.05
N PRO A 15 -6.41 1.71 12.70
CA PRO A 15 -5.33 1.95 13.66
C PRO A 15 -5.07 3.42 13.99
N PHE A 16 -5.37 4.37 13.08
CA PHE A 16 -4.93 5.76 13.20
C PHE A 16 -6.03 6.78 12.92
N THR A 17 -5.97 7.93 13.61
CA THR A 17 -6.89 9.05 13.39
C THR A 17 -6.79 9.60 11.95
N SER A 18 -5.59 9.64 11.38
CA SER A 18 -5.39 10.07 10.00
C SER A 18 -6.18 9.24 8.98
N LEU A 19 -6.38 7.94 9.24
CA LEU A 19 -7.24 7.08 8.42
C LEU A 19 -8.71 7.48 8.51
N VAL A 20 -9.19 7.78 9.73
CA VAL A 20 -10.56 8.26 9.93
C VAL A 20 -10.76 9.56 9.15
N GLU A 21 -9.87 10.54 9.35
CA GLU A 21 -9.93 11.86 8.71
C GLU A 21 -9.88 11.74 7.18
N ASN A 22 -8.96 10.92 6.64
CA ASN A 22 -8.83 10.69 5.20
C ASN A 22 -10.12 10.08 4.62
N LYS A 23 -10.71 9.09 5.27
CA LYS A 23 -11.96 8.47 4.79
C LYS A 23 -13.15 9.42 4.85
N LEU A 24 -13.24 10.26 5.88
CA LEU A 24 -14.28 11.28 5.96
C LEU A 24 -14.15 12.31 4.84
N GLN A 25 -12.93 12.69 4.46
CA GLN A 25 -12.68 13.63 3.35
C GLN A 25 -12.91 13.01 1.97
N GLN A 26 -12.49 11.74 1.77
CA GLN A 26 -12.75 11.02 0.51
C GLN A 26 -14.24 10.82 0.24
N TYR A 27 -15.05 10.78 1.28
CA TYR A 27 -16.49 10.54 1.20
C TYR A 27 -17.29 11.65 1.88
N PRO A 28 -17.25 12.89 1.36
CA PRO A 28 -17.99 14.00 1.94
C PRO A 28 -19.50 13.69 1.92
N ASN A 29 -20.16 14.10 3.00
CA ASN A 29 -21.55 13.77 3.30
C ASN A 29 -22.58 14.36 2.32
N GLU A 30 -22.17 15.25 1.40
CA GLU A 30 -23.04 16.06 0.55
C GLU A 30 -23.84 15.27 -0.50
N ARG A 31 -23.46 14.01 -0.77
CA ARG A 31 -24.10 13.18 -1.81
C ARG A 31 -24.84 11.96 -1.31
N ARG A 32 -25.13 11.86 0.02
CA ARG A 32 -25.68 10.64 0.62
C ARG A 32 -26.79 10.88 1.61
N THR A 33 -27.71 9.91 1.65
CA THR A 33 -28.77 9.84 2.65
C THR A 33 -28.26 9.50 4.05
N GLU A 34 -27.08 8.86 4.18
CA GLU A 34 -26.50 8.47 5.46
C GLU A 34 -25.05 8.92 5.56
N LYS A 35 -24.76 9.69 6.61
CA LYS A 35 -23.44 10.24 6.93
C LYS A 35 -22.57 9.17 7.55
N ILE A 36 -21.27 9.12 7.18
CA ILE A 36 -20.27 8.34 7.91
C ILE A 36 -19.82 9.15 9.12
N PHE A 37 -19.77 8.53 10.30
CA PHE A 37 -19.35 9.17 11.54
C PHE A 37 -17.97 8.68 11.99
N GLY A 38 -17.06 9.63 12.27
CA GLY A 38 -15.72 9.34 12.73
C GLY A 38 -15.61 9.40 14.25
N VAL A 39 -15.04 8.36 14.88
CA VAL A 39 -14.85 8.29 16.33
C VAL A 39 -13.37 8.15 16.67
N TYR A 40 -12.82 9.17 17.32
CA TYR A 40 -11.42 9.23 17.76
C TYR A 40 -11.30 10.06 19.05
N ALA A 41 -10.09 10.43 19.46
CA ALA A 41 -9.89 11.23 20.67
C ALA A 41 -10.68 12.54 20.61
N GLY A 42 -11.41 12.85 21.68
CA GLY A 42 -12.28 14.03 21.76
C GLY A 42 -13.77 13.76 21.50
N VAL A 43 -14.11 12.73 20.70
CA VAL A 43 -15.52 12.37 20.47
C VAL A 43 -16.11 11.70 21.72
N THR A 44 -17.30 12.12 22.12
CA THR A 44 -18.00 11.64 23.32
C THR A 44 -18.99 10.52 22.99
N ILE A 45 -19.36 9.71 24.01
CA ILE A 45 -20.38 8.66 23.87
C ILE A 45 -21.74 9.27 23.48
N LYS A 46 -22.05 10.49 23.97
CA LYS A 46 -23.28 11.18 23.64
C LYS A 46 -23.36 11.49 22.14
N GLU A 47 -22.31 12.06 21.56
CA GLU A 47 -22.27 12.35 20.13
C GLU A 47 -22.43 11.11 19.26
N ILE A 48 -21.89 9.96 19.72
CA ILE A 48 -22.08 8.69 19.03
C ILE A 48 -23.56 8.27 19.07
N LYS A 49 -24.21 8.35 20.23
CA LYS A 49 -25.64 8.04 20.38
C LYS A 49 -26.52 8.97 19.55
N ASP A 50 -26.29 10.27 19.63
CA ASP A 50 -27.05 11.28 18.86
C ASP A 50 -26.95 10.98 17.33
N TYR A 51 -25.76 10.57 16.85
CA TYR A 51 -25.60 10.15 15.47
C TYR A 51 -26.38 8.87 15.15
N VAL A 52 -26.24 7.84 15.97
CA VAL A 52 -26.90 6.54 15.75
C VAL A 52 -28.43 6.69 15.70
N ASP A 53 -28.98 7.52 16.59
CA ASP A 53 -30.42 7.79 16.65
C ASP A 53 -30.92 8.62 15.44
N SER A 54 -30.03 9.35 14.78
CA SER A 54 -30.35 10.23 13.63
C SER A 54 -30.34 9.51 12.28
N VAL A 55 -29.81 8.27 12.16
CA VAL A 55 -29.62 7.55 10.89
C VAL A 55 -30.15 6.14 10.95
N LYS A 56 -30.75 5.68 9.85
CA LYS A 56 -31.33 4.33 9.75
C LYS A 56 -30.30 3.22 9.74
N CYS A 57 -29.16 3.42 9.07
CA CYS A 57 -28.09 2.45 8.91
C CYS A 57 -26.74 3.06 9.26
N PRO A 58 -26.40 3.21 10.54
CA PRO A 58 -25.18 3.88 10.97
C PRO A 58 -23.90 3.26 10.39
N LYS A 59 -22.98 4.11 9.97
CA LYS A 59 -21.62 3.76 9.51
C LYS A 59 -20.61 4.49 10.35
N ILE A 60 -19.94 3.78 11.23
CA ILE A 60 -18.97 4.35 12.19
C ILE A 60 -17.58 3.93 11.77
N ILE A 61 -16.66 4.89 11.59
CA ILE A 61 -15.22 4.62 11.48
C ILE A 61 -14.59 5.03 12.80
N VAL A 62 -13.92 4.11 13.47
CA VAL A 62 -13.40 4.31 14.81
C VAL A 62 -11.94 3.90 14.92
N THR A 63 -11.13 4.65 15.68
CA THR A 63 -9.77 4.23 16.00
C THR A 63 -9.77 3.10 17.03
N TYR A 64 -8.75 2.22 17.01
CA TYR A 64 -8.60 1.12 17.98
C TYR A 64 -8.79 1.60 19.42
N ASN A 65 -8.16 2.73 19.80
CA ASN A 65 -8.27 3.33 21.13
C ASN A 65 -9.71 3.73 21.52
N SER A 66 -10.53 4.07 20.54
CA SER A 66 -11.87 4.63 20.78
C SER A 66 -12.98 3.57 20.62
N LEU A 67 -12.66 2.33 20.23
CA LEU A 67 -13.63 1.24 20.09
C LEU A 67 -14.49 1.03 21.36
N PRO A 68 -13.95 1.08 22.59
CA PRO A 68 -14.76 0.96 23.81
C PRO A 68 -15.88 1.99 23.92
N LYS A 69 -15.69 3.22 23.40
CA LYS A 69 -16.75 4.26 23.38
C LYS A 69 -17.92 3.84 22.48
N VAL A 70 -17.61 3.25 21.31
CA VAL A 70 -18.64 2.73 20.40
C VAL A 70 -19.40 1.58 21.04
N ILE A 71 -18.67 0.61 21.65
CA ILE A 71 -19.28 -0.52 22.36
C ILE A 71 -20.24 -0.03 23.46
N SER A 72 -19.90 1.05 24.17
CA SER A 72 -20.76 1.63 25.22
C SER A 72 -21.94 2.44 24.65
N ALA A 73 -21.91 2.80 23.38
CA ALA A 73 -22.91 3.65 22.75
C ALA A 73 -23.96 2.89 21.95
N VAL A 74 -23.63 1.69 21.43
CA VAL A 74 -24.47 0.95 20.47
C VAL A 74 -24.80 -0.46 20.97
N ASN A 75 -25.90 -1.05 20.46
CA ASN A 75 -26.15 -2.48 20.61
C ASN A 75 -25.27 -3.24 19.60
N THR A 76 -24.12 -3.72 20.04
CA THR A 76 -23.13 -4.40 19.17
C THR A 76 -23.68 -5.59 18.41
N LYS A 77 -24.73 -6.27 18.91
CA LYS A 77 -25.38 -7.41 18.24
C LYS A 77 -26.15 -7.04 16.96
N GLU A 78 -26.30 -5.76 16.68
CA GLU A 78 -26.91 -5.26 15.43
C GLU A 78 -25.85 -4.82 14.41
N TYR A 79 -24.59 -4.70 14.81
CA TYR A 79 -23.49 -4.18 13.99
C TYR A 79 -22.55 -5.28 13.51
N SER A 80 -22.09 -5.15 12.26
CA SER A 80 -20.92 -5.88 11.76
C SER A 80 -19.66 -5.06 12.01
N LEU A 81 -18.61 -5.72 12.54
CA LEU A 81 -17.30 -5.11 12.78
C LEU A 81 -16.33 -5.48 11.65
N LEU A 82 -15.67 -4.48 11.07
CA LEU A 82 -14.49 -4.67 10.23
C LEU A 82 -13.27 -4.09 10.94
N VAL A 83 -12.27 -4.91 11.22
CA VAL A 83 -10.97 -4.46 11.73
C VAL A 83 -10.02 -4.37 10.55
N ASP A 84 -9.70 -3.15 10.14
CA ASP A 84 -8.80 -2.86 9.03
C ASP A 84 -7.34 -2.84 9.49
N GLU A 85 -6.43 -3.26 8.62
CA GLU A 85 -4.99 -3.35 8.85
C GLU A 85 -4.64 -4.17 10.12
N TYR A 86 -5.23 -5.37 10.27
CA TYR A 86 -5.08 -6.17 11.50
C TYR A 86 -3.63 -6.56 11.81
N HIS A 87 -2.73 -6.57 10.81
CA HIS A 87 -1.30 -6.80 11.03
C HIS A 87 -0.68 -5.79 12.01
N ILE A 88 -1.27 -4.58 12.12
CA ILE A 88 -0.84 -3.55 13.08
C ILE A 88 -1.11 -3.96 14.52
N LEU A 89 -2.14 -4.76 14.76
CA LEU A 89 -2.41 -5.31 16.10
C LEU A 89 -1.19 -6.08 16.61
N PHE A 90 -0.45 -6.74 15.73
CA PHE A 90 0.79 -7.42 16.07
C PHE A 90 2.00 -6.48 16.01
N ASN A 91 2.23 -5.79 14.92
CA ASN A 91 3.44 -4.98 14.70
C ASN A 91 3.63 -3.86 15.73
N GLN A 92 2.53 -3.37 16.31
CA GLN A 92 2.55 -2.31 17.32
C GLN A 92 2.15 -2.80 18.73
N TYR A 93 2.02 -4.10 18.91
CA TYR A 93 1.54 -4.69 20.17
C TYR A 93 2.38 -4.23 21.37
N SER A 94 3.71 -4.25 21.26
CA SER A 94 4.63 -3.95 22.37
C SER A 94 4.47 -2.55 22.98
N PHE A 95 4.03 -1.57 22.20
CA PHE A 95 3.95 -0.16 22.65
C PHE A 95 2.55 0.45 22.55
N ARG A 96 1.56 -0.31 22.06
CA ARG A 96 0.16 0.13 21.94
C ARG A 96 -0.84 -0.88 22.51
N LYS A 97 -0.44 -1.65 23.51
CA LYS A 97 -1.31 -2.66 24.15
C LYS A 97 -2.66 -2.09 24.55
N ASP A 98 -2.68 -0.89 25.16
CA ASP A 98 -3.92 -0.25 25.63
C ASP A 98 -4.93 0.04 24.50
N ALA A 99 -4.44 0.24 23.28
CA ALA A 99 -5.28 0.43 22.11
C ALA A 99 -5.73 -0.90 21.49
N ILE A 100 -4.86 -1.89 21.51
CA ILE A 100 -5.00 -3.15 20.79
C ILE A 100 -5.85 -4.16 21.56
N LYS A 101 -5.62 -4.29 22.86
CA LYS A 101 -6.35 -5.25 23.71
C LYS A 101 -7.87 -5.07 23.65
N PRO A 102 -8.43 -3.87 23.76
CA PRO A 102 -9.88 -3.71 23.64
C PRO A 102 -10.45 -4.25 22.32
N VAL A 103 -9.69 -4.21 21.21
CA VAL A 103 -10.11 -4.80 19.95
C VAL A 103 -10.13 -6.33 20.04
N LEU A 104 -9.04 -6.94 20.55
CA LEU A 104 -8.89 -8.39 20.66
C LEU A 104 -9.87 -9.01 21.67
N GLU A 105 -10.19 -8.30 22.74
CA GLU A 105 -11.08 -8.79 23.81
C GLU A 105 -12.56 -8.65 23.44
N ASN A 106 -12.93 -7.67 22.60
CA ASN A 106 -14.33 -7.28 22.41
C ASN A 106 -14.89 -7.55 21.00
N TYR A 107 -14.09 -7.99 20.02
CA TYR A 107 -14.60 -8.18 18.66
C TYR A 107 -15.77 -9.20 18.59
N LYS A 108 -15.77 -10.22 19.45
CA LYS A 108 -16.84 -11.24 19.57
C LYS A 108 -18.17 -10.71 20.12
N LEU A 109 -18.19 -9.48 20.63
CA LEU A 109 -19.44 -8.82 21.06
C LEU A 109 -20.30 -8.40 19.88
N PHE A 110 -19.72 -8.22 18.70
CA PHE A 110 -20.42 -7.80 17.50
C PHE A 110 -21.20 -8.97 16.86
N LYS A 111 -22.17 -8.61 16.01
CA LYS A 111 -23.00 -9.59 15.29
C LYS A 111 -22.14 -10.46 14.38
N ASP A 112 -21.38 -9.82 13.54
CA ASP A 112 -20.42 -10.40 12.61
C ASP A 112 -19.11 -9.62 12.72
N PHE A 113 -17.98 -10.25 12.46
CA PHE A 113 -16.68 -9.55 12.48
C PHE A 113 -15.75 -10.11 11.42
N THR A 114 -14.89 -9.23 10.91
CA THR A 114 -13.88 -9.55 9.89
C THR A 114 -12.61 -8.76 10.19
N PHE A 115 -11.47 -9.43 10.10
CA PHE A 115 -10.16 -8.79 10.14
C PHE A 115 -9.59 -8.77 8.73
N MET A 116 -9.12 -7.60 8.28
CA MET A 116 -8.64 -7.40 6.91
C MET A 116 -7.25 -6.78 6.88
N THR A 117 -6.41 -7.22 5.96
CA THR A 117 -5.13 -6.60 5.64
C THR A 117 -4.69 -6.98 4.23
N ALA A 118 -3.93 -6.10 3.59
CA ALA A 118 -3.24 -6.40 2.34
C ALA A 118 -1.93 -7.18 2.56
N THR A 119 -1.41 -7.18 3.80
CA THR A 119 -0.12 -7.78 4.17
C THR A 119 -0.32 -8.70 5.37
N PRO A 120 -0.79 -9.95 5.14
CA PRO A 120 -1.06 -10.90 6.21
C PRO A 120 0.24 -11.30 6.94
N LEU A 121 0.11 -11.52 8.25
CA LEU A 121 1.19 -12.05 9.07
C LEU A 121 1.48 -13.51 8.69
N GLU A 122 2.73 -13.94 8.85
CA GLU A 122 3.06 -15.36 8.82
C GLU A 122 2.32 -16.09 9.96
N GLU A 123 1.92 -17.33 9.72
CA GLU A 123 1.07 -18.11 10.61
C GLU A 123 1.61 -18.16 12.05
N GLU A 124 2.93 -18.29 12.24
CA GLU A 124 3.57 -18.34 13.56
C GLU A 124 3.42 -17.01 14.36
N PHE A 125 3.14 -15.90 13.69
CA PHE A 125 2.99 -14.57 14.31
C PHE A 125 1.55 -14.09 14.40
N VAL A 126 0.58 -14.88 13.95
CA VAL A 126 -0.83 -14.57 14.17
C VAL A 126 -1.12 -14.55 15.67
N LEU A 127 -1.79 -13.48 16.13
CA LEU A 127 -2.18 -13.32 17.53
C LEU A 127 -3.07 -14.48 17.99
N ASP A 128 -2.92 -14.92 19.24
CA ASP A 128 -3.63 -16.10 19.74
C ASP A 128 -5.15 -15.95 19.68
N GLU A 129 -5.65 -14.74 19.87
CA GLU A 129 -7.08 -14.41 19.79
C GLU A 129 -7.67 -14.57 18.38
N LEU A 130 -6.83 -14.59 17.34
CA LEU A 130 -7.23 -14.65 15.95
C LEU A 130 -6.92 -15.99 15.26
N LYS A 131 -6.23 -16.92 15.92
CA LYS A 131 -5.78 -18.19 15.33
C LYS A 131 -6.91 -19.09 14.83
N ASP A 132 -8.05 -19.06 15.51
CA ASP A 132 -9.20 -19.92 15.18
C ASP A 132 -10.10 -19.30 14.11
N LEU A 133 -9.77 -18.11 13.59
CA LEU A 133 -10.53 -17.47 12.53
C LEU A 133 -10.19 -18.06 11.17
N GLU A 134 -11.23 -18.26 10.36
CA GLU A 134 -11.05 -18.70 8.97
C GLU A 134 -10.27 -17.65 8.16
N LEU A 135 -9.20 -18.10 7.50
CA LEU A 135 -8.41 -17.26 6.61
C LEU A 135 -8.95 -17.34 5.17
N VAL A 136 -9.50 -16.22 4.68
CA VAL A 136 -9.88 -16.07 3.28
C VAL A 136 -8.81 -15.24 2.57
N LYS A 137 -8.09 -15.85 1.63
CA LYS A 137 -7.07 -15.19 0.82
C LYS A 137 -7.68 -14.82 -0.53
N GLN A 138 -7.64 -13.53 -0.85
CA GLN A 138 -8.04 -13.01 -2.15
C GLN A 138 -6.81 -12.55 -2.92
N GLU A 139 -6.58 -13.11 -4.08
CA GLU A 139 -5.48 -12.74 -4.98
C GLU A 139 -6.04 -11.94 -6.17
N TRP A 140 -5.26 -11.00 -6.67
CA TRP A 140 -5.61 -10.16 -7.82
C TRP A 140 -4.68 -10.51 -8.98
N ASP A 141 -5.24 -10.65 -10.18
CA ASP A 141 -4.46 -10.99 -11.38
C ASP A 141 -3.57 -9.83 -11.86
N ASP A 142 -3.98 -8.59 -11.61
CA ASP A 142 -3.29 -7.36 -12.07
C ASP A 142 -2.46 -6.72 -10.94
N VAL A 143 -1.42 -7.41 -10.48
CA VAL A 143 -0.50 -6.86 -9.47
C VAL A 143 0.63 -6.08 -10.13
N ILE A 144 0.88 -4.85 -9.67
CA ILE A 144 2.04 -4.06 -10.10
C ILE A 144 3.32 -4.74 -9.59
N GLU A 145 4.15 -5.18 -10.51
CA GLU A 145 5.42 -5.83 -10.21
C GLU A 145 6.46 -4.79 -9.75
N THR A 146 6.69 -4.73 -8.45
CA THR A 146 7.63 -3.78 -7.87
C THR A 146 9.07 -4.32 -7.87
N LYS A 147 10.00 -3.50 -8.36
CA LYS A 147 11.44 -3.73 -8.32
C LYS A 147 12.05 -3.03 -7.10
N VAL A 148 13.09 -3.61 -6.52
CA VAL A 148 13.79 -3.02 -5.37
C VAL A 148 15.26 -2.83 -5.70
N GLN A 149 15.76 -1.61 -5.52
CA GLN A 149 17.18 -1.33 -5.46
C GLN A 149 17.63 -1.33 -3.99
N ALA A 150 18.23 -2.43 -3.56
CA ALA A 150 18.73 -2.60 -2.20
C ALA A 150 20.18 -2.12 -2.12
N VAL A 151 20.40 -0.97 -1.49
CA VAL A 151 21.72 -0.32 -1.37
C VAL A 151 22.27 -0.54 0.03
N LYS A 152 23.32 -1.36 0.14
CA LYS A 152 24.03 -1.57 1.40
C LYS A 152 24.96 -0.40 1.67
N CYS A 153 24.70 0.34 2.73
CA CYS A 153 25.43 1.53 3.13
C CYS A 153 26.37 1.24 4.32
N LYS A 154 27.55 1.83 4.30
CA LYS A 154 28.43 1.88 5.48
C LYS A 154 27.91 2.88 6.52
N ASN A 155 27.34 3.99 6.05
CA ASN A 155 26.69 5.01 6.84
C ASN A 155 25.40 5.44 6.12
N VAL A 156 24.26 4.94 6.59
CA VAL A 156 22.96 5.17 5.96
C VAL A 156 22.58 6.64 5.98
N GLU A 157 22.89 7.37 7.06
CA GLU A 157 22.59 8.80 7.16
C GLU A 157 23.36 9.59 6.10
N ALA A 158 24.66 9.34 5.94
CA ALA A 158 25.48 10.00 4.93
C ALA A 158 25.03 9.69 3.51
N SER A 159 24.63 8.43 3.23
CA SER A 159 24.11 8.02 1.94
C SER A 159 22.76 8.67 1.64
N THR A 160 21.89 8.80 2.64
CA THR A 160 20.61 9.50 2.52
C THR A 160 20.84 10.99 2.24
N ILE A 161 21.79 11.65 2.90
CA ILE A 161 22.16 13.05 2.64
C ILE A 161 22.69 13.22 1.21
N LYS A 162 23.52 12.30 0.74
CA LYS A 162 24.04 12.31 -0.63
C LYS A 162 22.89 12.22 -1.66
N LEU A 163 21.91 11.34 -1.42
CA LEU A 163 20.70 11.25 -2.24
C LEU A 163 19.91 12.56 -2.23
N ILE A 164 19.64 13.12 -1.06
CA ILE A 164 18.94 14.39 -0.90
C ILE A 164 19.62 15.50 -1.71
N ASN A 165 20.94 15.63 -1.59
CA ASN A 165 21.70 16.63 -2.33
C ASN A 165 21.63 16.41 -3.84
N ALA A 166 21.64 15.16 -4.32
CA ALA A 166 21.47 14.85 -5.74
C ALA A 166 20.08 15.27 -6.25
N VAL A 167 19.02 15.07 -5.45
CA VAL A 167 17.66 15.51 -5.79
C VAL A 167 17.55 17.04 -5.83
N LEU A 168 18.11 17.73 -4.82
CA LEU A 168 18.08 19.20 -4.76
C LEU A 168 18.88 19.86 -5.88
N ASN A 169 19.96 19.20 -6.34
CA ASN A 169 20.77 19.64 -7.47
C ASN A 169 20.19 19.20 -8.84
N ASN A 170 18.96 18.68 -8.88
CA ASN A 170 18.29 18.16 -10.08
C ASN A 170 19.08 17.07 -10.85
N GLN A 171 19.96 16.34 -10.16
CA GLN A 171 20.63 15.15 -10.69
C GLN A 171 19.73 13.92 -10.67
N VAL A 172 18.66 13.96 -9.87
CA VAL A 172 17.60 12.96 -9.78
C VAL A 172 16.27 13.63 -10.05
N GLU A 173 15.57 13.14 -11.05
CA GLU A 173 14.25 13.64 -11.44
C GLU A 173 13.15 13.20 -10.47
N GLY A 174 12.16 14.05 -10.25
CA GLY A 174 10.99 13.78 -9.42
C GLY A 174 11.11 14.27 -7.99
N ASN A 175 10.11 13.91 -7.19
CA ASN A 175 10.04 14.18 -5.77
C ASN A 175 10.38 12.91 -5.00
N VAL A 176 11.15 13.00 -3.93
CA VAL A 176 11.58 11.83 -3.17
C VAL A 176 10.84 11.76 -1.84
N TYR A 177 10.25 10.60 -1.58
CA TYR A 177 9.55 10.26 -0.35
C TYR A 177 10.42 9.28 0.45
N ILE A 178 11.03 9.80 1.51
CA ILE A 178 11.96 9.06 2.37
C ILE A 178 11.21 8.55 3.59
N PHE A 179 10.97 7.25 3.61
CA PHE A 179 10.29 6.54 4.71
C PHE A 179 11.33 6.06 5.72
N VAL A 180 11.32 6.65 6.91
CA VAL A 180 12.24 6.30 8.00
C VAL A 180 11.55 6.41 9.36
N ASN A 181 11.49 5.30 10.11
CA ASN A 181 10.82 5.28 11.41
C ASN A 181 11.68 5.86 12.55
N SER A 182 12.11 7.12 12.39
CA SER A 182 12.86 7.84 13.42
C SER A 182 12.82 9.36 13.20
N VAL A 183 12.17 10.09 14.10
CA VAL A 183 12.13 11.57 14.07
C VAL A 183 13.51 12.16 14.32
N ASP A 184 14.35 11.53 15.17
CA ASP A 184 15.72 12.00 15.41
C ASP A 184 16.60 11.83 14.17
N PHE A 185 16.39 10.76 13.39
CA PHE A 185 17.08 10.61 12.10
C PHE A 185 16.66 11.72 11.12
N ILE A 186 15.37 12.00 11.03
CA ILE A 186 14.84 13.11 10.23
C ILE A 186 15.44 14.45 10.67
N LYS A 187 15.52 14.71 11.98
CA LYS A 187 16.15 15.91 12.52
C LYS A 187 17.60 16.08 12.04
N ASN A 188 18.38 15.01 12.08
CA ASN A 188 19.74 15.01 11.59
C ASN A 188 19.81 15.30 10.09
N LEU A 189 18.93 14.70 9.28
CA LEU A 189 18.86 14.99 7.84
C LEU A 189 18.59 16.46 7.56
N ILE A 190 17.60 17.04 8.26
CA ILE A 190 17.23 18.45 8.11
C ILE A 190 18.44 19.35 8.40
N GLN A 191 19.13 19.10 9.50
CA GLN A 191 20.27 19.91 9.92
C GLN A 191 21.47 19.77 8.97
N LYS A 192 21.86 18.53 8.64
CA LYS A 192 23.08 18.25 7.88
C LYS A 192 22.92 18.54 6.38
N ALA A 193 21.74 18.30 5.80
CA ALA A 193 21.45 18.64 4.41
C ALA A 193 20.91 20.09 4.25
N LYS A 194 20.81 20.87 5.35
CA LYS A 194 20.30 22.25 5.36
C LYS A 194 18.93 22.40 4.69
N LEU A 195 18.02 21.50 5.03
CA LEU A 195 16.67 21.47 4.46
C LEU A 195 15.82 22.62 5.00
N THR A 196 14.96 23.16 4.13
CA THR A 196 14.04 24.28 4.44
C THR A 196 12.60 23.90 4.14
N GLU A 197 11.64 24.66 4.66
CA GLU A 197 10.22 24.48 4.36
C GLU A 197 9.87 24.67 2.88
N GLU A 198 10.69 25.38 2.11
CA GLU A 198 10.48 25.58 0.69
C GLU A 198 10.68 24.28 -0.12
N ASN A 199 11.71 23.49 0.23
CA ASN A 199 12.12 22.30 -0.50
C ASN A 199 11.73 20.98 0.18
N THR A 200 11.27 21.02 1.44
CA THR A 200 11.05 19.83 2.26
C THR A 200 9.69 19.87 2.97
N ARG A 201 9.04 18.72 2.98
CA ARG A 201 7.83 18.42 3.78
C ARG A 201 8.16 17.29 4.76
N VAL A 202 7.64 17.39 5.99
CA VAL A 202 7.84 16.36 7.02
C VAL A 202 6.50 15.93 7.59
N ILE A 203 6.27 14.62 7.70
CA ILE A 203 5.05 14.05 8.28
C ILE A 203 5.42 13.07 9.39
N TYR A 204 5.03 13.40 10.62
CA TYR A 204 5.28 12.57 11.80
C TYR A 204 4.14 12.73 12.82
N SER A 205 4.12 11.87 13.85
CA SER A 205 3.07 11.90 14.87
C SER A 205 3.05 13.21 15.65
N LYS A 206 1.89 13.82 15.79
CA LYS A 206 1.66 15.05 16.61
C LYS A 206 2.06 14.86 18.09
N ASN A 207 2.03 13.62 18.58
CA ASN A 207 2.39 13.29 19.95
C ASN A 207 3.91 13.12 20.17
N ASN A 208 4.73 13.31 19.14
CA ASN A 208 6.16 13.20 19.27
C ASN A 208 6.74 14.40 20.03
N LYS A 209 7.60 14.14 21.03
CA LYS A 209 8.23 15.18 21.86
C LYS A 209 9.36 15.92 21.14
N THR A 210 9.96 15.33 20.10
CA THR A 210 11.04 15.95 19.33
C THR A 210 10.45 17.02 18.43
N LYS A 211 10.88 18.27 18.62
CA LYS A 211 10.53 19.38 17.75
C LYS A 211 11.51 19.48 16.59
N LEU A 212 10.97 19.60 15.38
CA LEU A 212 11.73 19.83 14.16
C LEU A 212 11.69 21.32 13.79
N SER A 213 12.66 21.79 13.02
CA SER A 213 12.70 23.16 12.49
C SER A 213 11.78 23.36 11.28
N ILE A 214 11.26 22.27 10.69
CA ILE A 214 10.29 22.27 9.61
C ILE A 214 8.93 21.90 10.19
N HIS A 215 7.89 22.62 9.77
CA HIS A 215 6.53 22.40 10.23
C HIS A 215 6.01 20.99 9.91
N ASN A 216 5.24 20.39 10.83
CA ASN A 216 4.63 19.09 10.62
C ASN A 216 3.44 19.23 9.66
N SER A 217 3.55 18.55 8.52
CA SER A 217 2.56 18.55 7.45
C SER A 217 1.62 17.35 7.51
N THR A 218 0.69 17.27 6.58
CA THR A 218 -0.21 16.14 6.35
C THR A 218 0.03 15.56 4.96
N VAL A 219 -0.55 14.40 4.66
CA VAL A 219 -0.48 13.79 3.32
C VAL A 219 -1.21 14.59 2.25
N LEU A 220 -2.13 15.48 2.66
CA LEU A 220 -2.96 16.32 1.79
C LEU A 220 -2.25 17.60 1.36
N ASP A 221 -1.19 18.00 2.08
CA ASP A 221 -0.41 19.16 1.72
C ASP A 221 0.40 18.90 0.45
N GLU A 222 0.71 19.95 -0.29
CA GLU A 222 1.44 19.88 -1.56
C GLU A 222 2.79 19.17 -1.40
N PRO A 223 3.11 18.21 -2.30
CA PRO A 223 4.40 17.55 -2.32
C PRO A 223 5.56 18.54 -2.47
N LYS A 224 6.68 18.24 -1.81
CA LYS A 224 7.94 18.98 -1.98
C LYS A 224 8.98 18.08 -2.68
N LYS A 225 10.10 18.67 -3.07
CA LYS A 225 11.23 17.89 -3.65
C LYS A 225 11.68 16.77 -2.70
N ILE A 226 11.71 17.04 -1.41
CA ILE A 226 12.03 16.10 -0.35
C ILE A 226 10.82 15.94 0.57
N ASN A 227 10.35 14.71 0.76
CA ASN A 227 9.27 14.39 1.68
C ASN A 227 9.78 13.36 2.69
N LEU A 228 9.84 13.72 3.98
CA LEU A 228 10.34 12.90 5.06
C LEU A 228 9.17 12.35 5.88
N LEU A 229 9.08 11.03 6.00
CA LEU A 229 7.88 10.35 6.49
C LEU A 229 8.23 9.31 7.56
N THR A 230 7.50 9.33 8.67
CA THR A 230 7.60 8.30 9.71
C THR A 230 6.49 7.27 9.57
N SER A 231 6.47 6.26 10.46
CA SER A 231 5.45 5.19 10.48
C SER A 231 3.99 5.68 10.53
N THR A 232 3.76 6.94 10.83
CA THR A 232 2.42 7.56 10.77
C THR A 232 1.78 7.48 9.38
N VAL A 233 2.59 7.32 8.32
CA VAL A 233 2.16 7.30 6.91
C VAL A 233 2.45 5.96 6.22
N PHE A 234 3.05 5.00 6.92
CA PHE A 234 3.38 3.71 6.30
C PHE A 234 2.13 2.94 5.89
N GLU A 235 1.07 3.06 6.67
CA GLU A 235 -0.19 2.36 6.43
C GLU A 235 -1.35 3.35 6.22
N GLY A 236 -2.26 2.99 5.34
CA GLY A 236 -3.58 3.57 5.21
C GLY A 236 -3.69 5.00 4.68
N SER A 237 -2.57 5.64 4.32
CA SER A 237 -2.59 6.98 3.73
C SER A 237 -2.27 6.92 2.24
N ASP A 238 -3.11 7.46 1.39
CA ASP A 238 -2.86 7.57 -0.03
C ASP A 238 -2.13 8.89 -0.34
N ILE A 239 -1.03 8.80 -1.08
CA ILE A 239 -0.24 9.93 -1.55
C ILE A 239 -0.41 9.99 -3.08
N TYR A 240 -0.81 11.15 -3.58
CA TYR A 240 -0.95 11.38 -5.02
C TYR A 240 0.15 12.32 -5.50
N ASP A 241 1.12 11.77 -6.24
CA ASP A 241 2.22 12.53 -6.83
C ASP A 241 2.74 11.78 -8.06
N GLU A 242 2.50 12.32 -9.25
CA GLU A 242 2.91 11.72 -10.53
C GLU A 242 4.43 11.56 -10.67
N ASN A 243 5.20 12.33 -9.91
CA ASN A 243 6.65 12.32 -9.92
C ASN A 243 7.27 11.75 -8.63
N GLY A 244 6.46 11.14 -7.76
CA GLY A 244 6.89 10.64 -6.48
C GLY A 244 7.74 9.37 -6.57
N ARG A 245 8.88 9.32 -5.89
CA ARG A 245 9.79 8.17 -5.76
C ARG A 245 9.83 7.68 -4.34
N ILE A 246 9.80 6.38 -4.15
CA ILE A 246 9.85 5.74 -2.83
C ILE A 246 11.30 5.41 -2.45
N VAL A 247 11.74 5.92 -1.31
CA VAL A 247 13.01 5.58 -0.67
C VAL A 247 12.73 5.10 0.75
N VAL A 248 13.17 3.89 1.07
CA VAL A 248 13.09 3.32 2.42
C VAL A 248 14.46 3.41 3.06
N VAL A 249 14.52 3.76 4.33
CA VAL A 249 15.78 3.91 5.09
C VAL A 249 15.75 3.05 6.33
N SER A 250 16.73 2.12 6.44
CA SER A 250 16.89 1.20 7.57
C SER A 250 18.31 1.25 8.12
N ASP A 251 18.47 1.80 9.33
CA ASP A 251 19.75 1.97 10.00
C ASP A 251 19.90 0.93 11.12
N ALA A 252 20.87 0.03 10.99
CA ALA A 252 21.15 -1.01 11.98
C ALA A 252 21.54 -0.48 13.38
N GLN A 253 21.95 0.78 13.48
CA GLN A 253 22.20 1.43 14.77
C GLN A 253 20.91 1.90 15.46
N LYS A 254 19.79 1.90 14.74
CA LYS A 254 18.47 2.34 15.22
C LYS A 254 17.43 1.25 14.89
N ALA A 255 17.32 0.28 15.80
CA ALA A 255 16.50 -0.93 15.59
C ALA A 255 15.06 -0.63 15.10
N GLN A 256 14.44 0.47 15.58
CA GLN A 256 13.11 0.89 15.17
C GLN A 256 13.00 1.30 13.69
N THR A 257 14.13 1.51 13.00
CA THR A 257 14.15 1.81 11.55
C THR A 257 14.28 0.57 10.68
N LEU A 258 14.58 -0.59 11.27
CA LEU A 258 14.67 -1.87 10.58
C LEU A 258 13.25 -2.38 10.30
N LEU A 259 12.76 -2.12 9.10
CA LEU A 259 11.40 -2.44 8.71
C LEU A 259 11.31 -3.88 8.20
N ASP A 260 10.23 -4.56 8.57
CA ASP A 260 9.88 -5.85 7.99
C ASP A 260 9.44 -5.69 6.53
N ILE A 261 9.81 -6.66 5.68
CA ILE A 261 9.49 -6.62 4.25
C ILE A 261 8.06 -7.08 4.00
N SER A 262 7.62 -8.12 4.72
CA SER A 262 6.33 -8.77 4.48
C SER A 262 5.13 -7.90 4.82
N THR A 263 5.32 -6.92 5.71
CA THR A 263 4.27 -5.98 6.12
C THR A 263 4.65 -4.53 5.78
N SER A 264 5.55 -3.91 6.54
CA SER A 264 5.80 -2.47 6.46
C SER A 264 6.30 -2.01 5.09
N ILE A 265 7.27 -2.71 4.47
CA ILE A 265 7.79 -2.30 3.17
C ILE A 265 6.77 -2.56 2.05
N GLN A 266 6.00 -3.64 2.12
CA GLN A 266 4.89 -3.86 1.18
C GLN A 266 3.83 -2.76 1.29
N GLN A 267 3.47 -2.33 2.49
CA GLN A 267 2.56 -1.21 2.69
C GLN A 267 3.11 0.09 2.11
N ILE A 268 4.39 0.38 2.36
CA ILE A 268 5.06 1.57 1.80
C ILE A 268 5.06 1.53 0.27
N ALA A 269 5.27 0.36 -0.35
CA ALA A 269 5.26 0.20 -1.80
C ALA A 269 3.96 0.69 -2.45
N GLY A 270 2.84 0.54 -1.75
CA GLY A 270 1.52 0.96 -2.22
C GLY A 270 1.12 2.39 -1.85
N ARG A 271 1.97 3.20 -1.19
CA ARG A 271 1.54 4.52 -0.67
C ARG A 271 1.38 5.60 -1.74
N ILE A 272 2.23 5.62 -2.73
CA ILE A 272 2.08 6.58 -3.84
C ILE A 272 1.23 5.92 -4.92
N ARG A 273 0.13 6.57 -5.35
CA ARG A 273 -0.92 5.91 -6.15
C ARG A 273 -0.82 6.16 -7.66
N ASN A 274 -0.29 7.27 -8.11
CA ASN A 274 -0.32 7.71 -9.51
C ASN A 274 1.06 8.08 -10.08
N SER A 275 2.14 7.71 -9.41
CA SER A 275 3.48 8.02 -9.87
C SER A 275 3.89 7.20 -11.11
N LYS A 276 4.66 7.81 -11.99
CA LYS A 276 5.37 7.13 -13.09
C LYS A 276 6.46 6.17 -12.60
N TYR A 277 6.78 6.18 -11.31
CA TYR A 277 7.78 5.35 -10.65
C TYR A 277 7.19 4.31 -9.69
N LEU A 278 5.91 3.98 -9.83
CA LEU A 278 5.16 3.05 -8.93
C LEU A 278 5.83 1.69 -8.75
N ASN A 279 6.55 1.21 -9.76
CA ASN A 279 7.17 -0.11 -9.77
C ASN A 279 8.61 -0.12 -9.25
N TRP A 280 9.04 0.94 -8.54
CA TRP A 280 10.42 1.09 -8.09
C TRP A 280 10.55 1.57 -6.65
N ILE A 281 11.33 0.85 -5.85
CA ILE A 281 11.71 1.23 -4.48
C ILE A 281 13.23 1.27 -4.38
N THR A 282 13.77 2.32 -3.78
CA THR A 282 15.17 2.35 -3.33
C THR A 282 15.21 2.10 -1.83
N HIS A 283 15.91 1.05 -1.39
CA HIS A 283 16.09 0.74 0.03
C HIS A 283 17.56 0.95 0.43
N LEU A 284 17.80 2.03 1.16
CA LEU A 284 19.10 2.33 1.78
C LEU A 284 19.15 1.63 3.14
N TYR A 285 20.08 0.69 3.34
CA TYR A 285 20.15 -0.06 4.59
C TYR A 285 21.59 -0.29 5.06
N SER A 286 21.80 -0.43 6.36
CA SER A 286 23.01 -0.98 6.94
C SER A 286 22.76 -2.37 7.54
N ALA A 287 23.79 -3.21 7.51
CA ALA A 287 23.70 -4.54 8.08
C ALA A 287 23.85 -4.51 9.59
N THR A 288 23.07 -5.32 10.29
CA THR A 288 23.26 -5.58 11.71
C THR A 288 24.47 -6.49 11.92
N ARG A 289 25.04 -6.49 13.14
CA ARG A 289 26.04 -7.50 13.52
C ARG A 289 25.39 -8.86 13.61
N TYR A 290 26.15 -9.91 13.30
CA TYR A 290 25.69 -11.26 13.56
C TYR A 290 25.27 -11.39 15.03
N ALA A 291 24.19 -12.10 15.27
CA ALA A 291 23.82 -12.49 16.60
C ALA A 291 24.75 -13.63 17.08
N ASP A 292 25.10 -13.63 18.35
CA ASP A 292 25.89 -14.71 18.96
C ASP A 292 25.08 -16.01 19.07
N ILE A 293 23.80 -15.98 18.73
CA ILE A 293 22.83 -17.07 18.82
C ILE A 293 22.04 -17.15 17.52
N SER A 294 21.77 -18.36 17.04
CA SER A 294 20.91 -18.59 15.85
C SER A 294 19.44 -18.24 16.14
N TYR A 295 18.64 -18.04 15.06
CA TYR A 295 17.20 -17.84 15.20
C TYR A 295 16.51 -19.01 15.93
N GLU A 296 16.86 -20.23 15.58
CA GLU A 296 16.29 -21.44 16.19
C GLU A 296 16.66 -21.56 17.68
N ASP A 297 17.91 -21.24 18.04
CA ASP A 297 18.33 -21.28 19.44
C ASP A 297 17.70 -20.14 20.25
N PHE A 298 17.54 -18.96 19.65
CA PHE A 298 16.79 -17.86 20.26
C PHE A 298 15.34 -18.27 20.51
N LYS A 299 14.69 -18.91 19.53
CA LYS A 299 13.30 -19.41 19.66
C LYS A 299 13.19 -20.45 20.77
N LYS A 300 14.12 -21.41 20.85
CA LYS A 300 14.16 -22.41 21.96
C LYS A 300 14.34 -21.74 23.32
N LYS A 301 15.27 -20.79 23.44
CA LYS A 301 15.47 -20.04 24.67
C LYS A 301 14.22 -19.23 25.06
N ASN A 302 13.54 -18.65 24.08
CA ASN A 302 12.30 -17.92 24.33
C ASN A 302 11.18 -18.84 24.81
N ILE A 303 11.05 -20.05 24.23
CA ILE A 303 10.08 -21.07 24.70
C ILE A 303 10.36 -21.46 26.16
N GLN A 304 11.62 -21.69 26.51
CA GLN A 304 12.00 -21.99 27.92
C GLN A 304 11.61 -20.82 28.85
N ASN A 305 11.93 -19.57 28.45
CA ASN A 305 11.56 -18.38 29.22
C ASN A 305 10.04 -18.24 29.41
N ILE A 306 9.26 -18.61 28.38
CA ILE A 306 7.79 -18.64 28.44
C ILE A 306 7.29 -19.60 29.54
N GLU A 307 7.86 -20.80 29.58
CA GLU A 307 7.48 -21.81 30.60
C GLU A 307 7.86 -21.34 32.01
N GLU A 308 9.06 -20.80 32.19
CA GLU A 308 9.52 -20.22 33.46
C GLU A 308 8.63 -19.06 33.90
N THR A 309 8.24 -18.19 32.97
CA THR A 309 7.33 -17.05 33.22
C THR A 309 5.94 -17.53 33.66
N LYS A 310 5.39 -18.56 33.01
CA LYS A 310 4.09 -19.13 33.40
C LYS A 310 4.12 -19.68 34.85
N ILE A 311 5.18 -20.41 35.18
CA ILE A 311 5.38 -20.90 36.56
C ILE A 311 5.46 -19.73 37.54
N ALA A 312 6.17 -18.66 37.20
CA ALA A 312 6.26 -17.46 38.02
C ALA A 312 4.89 -16.78 38.21
N VAL A 313 4.10 -16.67 37.15
CA VAL A 313 2.74 -16.10 37.18
C VAL A 313 1.83 -16.89 38.13
N ASP A 314 1.87 -18.23 38.05
CA ASP A 314 1.10 -19.10 38.95
C ASP A 314 1.52 -18.89 40.40
N ALA A 315 2.83 -18.85 40.69
CA ALA A 315 3.37 -18.59 42.00
C ALA A 315 2.96 -17.21 42.55
N TYR A 316 3.00 -16.17 41.71
CA TYR A 316 2.60 -14.80 42.08
C TYR A 316 1.11 -14.74 42.43
N ASN A 317 0.27 -15.40 41.63
CA ASN A 317 -1.18 -15.43 41.88
C ASN A 317 -1.56 -16.24 43.13
N ALA A 318 -0.74 -17.20 43.55
CA ALA A 318 -0.92 -17.93 44.83
C ALA A 318 -0.62 -17.08 46.08
N MET A 319 0.04 -15.93 45.92
CA MET A 319 0.35 -15.02 47.02
C MET A 319 -0.88 -14.23 47.47
N PRO A 320 -0.95 -13.84 48.80
CA PRO A 320 -1.97 -12.92 49.30
C PRO A 320 -1.97 -11.58 48.50
N GLU A 321 -3.14 -10.96 48.35
CA GLU A 321 -3.32 -9.71 47.61
C GLU A 321 -2.34 -8.59 48.01
N VAL A 322 -2.08 -8.45 49.33
CA VAL A 322 -1.14 -7.44 49.84
C VAL A 322 0.29 -7.67 49.29
N ALA A 323 0.71 -8.94 49.16
CA ALA A 323 2.00 -9.26 48.56
C ALA A 323 2.02 -9.00 47.04
N ARG A 324 0.94 -9.34 46.33
CA ARG A 324 0.79 -9.09 44.91
C ARG A 324 0.84 -7.58 44.59
N LYS A 325 0.18 -6.74 45.41
CA LYS A 325 0.25 -5.26 45.25
C LYS A 325 1.67 -4.73 45.34
N LYS A 326 2.48 -5.24 46.27
CA LYS A 326 3.90 -4.86 46.39
C LYS A 326 4.74 -5.39 45.23
N LEU A 327 4.47 -6.61 44.77
CA LEU A 327 5.20 -7.25 43.70
C LEU A 327 5.03 -6.49 42.37
N LYS A 328 3.85 -5.90 42.12
CA LYS A 328 3.59 -5.03 40.95
C LYS A 328 4.66 -3.94 40.77
N GLU A 329 5.16 -3.37 41.86
CA GLU A 329 6.15 -2.28 41.81
C GLU A 329 7.54 -2.79 41.38
N PHE A 330 7.82 -4.07 41.47
CA PHE A 330 9.12 -4.68 41.18
C PHE A 330 9.12 -5.54 39.90
N THR A 331 7.95 -5.83 39.32
CA THR A 331 7.87 -6.69 38.14
C THR A 331 8.22 -5.88 36.88
N SER A 332 9.39 -6.18 36.33
CA SER A 332 9.88 -5.59 35.06
C SER A 332 9.80 -6.55 33.86
N ASP A 333 9.26 -7.75 34.04
CA ASP A 333 9.13 -8.74 32.97
C ASP A 333 8.08 -8.30 31.96
N THR A 334 8.50 -8.18 30.70
CA THR A 334 7.64 -7.72 29.61
C THR A 334 6.56 -8.73 29.22
N TYR A 335 6.73 -10.00 29.61
CA TYR A 335 5.78 -11.10 29.35
C TYR A 335 4.72 -11.23 30.43
N ILE A 336 4.82 -10.48 31.52
CA ILE A 336 3.85 -10.47 32.61
C ILE A 336 3.01 -9.20 32.55
N GLN A 337 1.71 -9.39 32.54
CA GLN A 337 0.74 -8.31 32.70
C GLN A 337 0.16 -8.33 34.11
N VAL A 338 0.04 -7.16 34.70
CA VAL A 338 -0.64 -6.98 35.99
C VAL A 338 -2.03 -6.41 35.74
N ASN A 339 -3.05 -7.13 36.16
CA ASN A 339 -4.45 -6.72 36.04
C ASN A 339 -4.84 -5.73 37.15
N ASP A 340 -6.02 -5.11 37.03
CA ASP A 340 -6.52 -4.11 37.98
C ASP A 340 -6.79 -4.72 39.37
N ASP A 341 -7.12 -6.02 39.44
CA ASP A 341 -7.30 -6.78 40.65
C ASP A 341 -5.99 -7.33 41.28
N PHE A 342 -4.84 -6.87 40.75
CA PHE A 342 -3.49 -7.29 41.11
C PHE A 342 -3.20 -8.76 40.87
N THR A 343 -3.96 -9.42 40.01
CA THR A 343 -3.57 -10.71 39.45
C THR A 343 -2.56 -10.52 38.32
N PHE A 344 -1.75 -11.54 38.07
CA PHE A 344 -0.75 -11.56 37.02
C PHE A 344 -1.21 -12.51 35.92
N THR A 345 -1.00 -12.11 34.66
CA THR A 345 -1.25 -12.96 33.51
C THR A 345 -0.03 -13.00 32.60
N PHE A 346 0.22 -14.14 31.99
CA PHE A 346 1.22 -14.28 30.94
C PHE A 346 0.70 -13.68 29.65
N ASP A 347 1.55 -12.92 28.95
CA ASP A 347 1.25 -12.28 27.66
C ASP A 347 1.95 -13.03 26.51
N PRO A 348 1.29 -13.99 25.85
CA PRO A 348 1.90 -14.78 24.79
C PRO A 348 2.23 -13.96 23.53
N ASN A 349 1.50 -12.88 23.30
CA ASN A 349 1.71 -12.02 22.13
C ASN A 349 3.03 -11.24 22.23
N MET A 350 3.44 -10.85 23.45
CA MET A 350 4.76 -10.23 23.66
C MET A 350 5.90 -11.18 23.31
N ALA A 351 5.80 -12.45 23.68
CA ALA A 351 6.82 -13.44 23.36
C ALA A 351 6.95 -13.63 21.83
N LYS A 352 5.83 -13.65 21.10
CA LYS A 352 5.84 -13.68 19.61
C LYS A 352 6.47 -12.43 19.02
N VAL A 353 6.16 -11.26 19.58
CA VAL A 353 6.74 -9.98 19.13
C VAL A 353 8.25 -9.99 19.28
N ASP A 354 8.80 -10.53 20.36
CA ASP A 354 10.25 -10.62 20.55
C ASP A 354 10.91 -11.58 19.56
N ILE A 355 10.28 -12.72 19.27
CA ILE A 355 10.75 -13.65 18.25
C ILE A 355 10.75 -12.99 16.87
N PHE A 356 9.69 -12.26 16.53
CA PHE A 356 9.58 -11.53 15.27
C PHE A 356 10.63 -10.42 15.18
N ASN A 357 10.80 -9.62 16.22
CA ASN A 357 11.82 -8.57 16.28
C ASN A 357 13.22 -9.12 16.10
N PHE A 358 13.52 -10.27 16.71
CA PHE A 358 14.80 -10.96 16.51
C PHE A 358 14.95 -11.42 15.06
N LYS A 359 13.92 -12.02 14.46
CA LYS A 359 13.90 -12.44 13.06
C LYS A 359 14.20 -11.26 12.12
N VAL A 360 13.55 -10.11 12.33
CA VAL A 360 13.78 -8.92 11.52
C VAL A 360 15.18 -8.34 11.78
N THR A 361 15.51 -8.02 13.02
CA THR A 361 16.73 -7.26 13.33
C THR A 361 18.01 -8.07 13.22
N ARG A 362 18.00 -9.35 13.55
CA ARG A 362 19.17 -10.23 13.57
C ARG A 362 19.18 -11.27 12.47
N GLY A 363 18.04 -11.65 11.92
CA GLY A 363 17.92 -12.56 10.80
C GLY A 363 17.96 -11.84 9.47
N LEU A 364 17.00 -10.95 9.23
CA LEU A 364 16.79 -10.31 7.94
C LEU A 364 17.95 -9.37 7.55
N TYR A 365 18.31 -8.44 8.43
CA TYR A 365 19.35 -7.43 8.15
C TYR A 365 20.78 -7.87 8.43
N SER A 366 20.99 -9.07 8.95
CA SER A 366 22.33 -9.57 9.25
C SER A 366 23.13 -9.97 8.01
N ILE A 367 22.46 -10.56 7.03
CA ILE A 367 23.05 -11.09 5.80
C ILE A 367 22.31 -10.55 4.59
N ARG A 368 23.06 -10.02 3.62
CA ARG A 368 22.51 -9.47 2.37
C ARG A 368 21.58 -10.45 1.62
N THR A 369 21.99 -11.72 1.55
CA THR A 369 21.17 -12.77 0.87
C THR A 369 19.83 -13.02 1.54
N ASN A 370 19.70 -12.80 2.85
CA ASN A 370 18.43 -12.96 3.56
C ASN A 370 17.45 -11.86 3.16
N LEU A 371 17.92 -10.62 3.09
CA LEU A 371 17.10 -9.49 2.63
C LEU A 371 16.54 -9.75 1.22
N ASN A 372 17.39 -10.22 0.30
CA ASN A 372 16.96 -10.51 -1.07
C ASN A 372 15.96 -11.65 -1.16
N LYS A 373 16.21 -12.74 -0.44
CA LYS A 373 15.28 -13.86 -0.39
C LYS A 373 13.91 -13.43 0.14
N GLU A 374 13.91 -12.58 1.16
CA GLU A 374 12.65 -12.09 1.75
C GLU A 374 11.90 -11.17 0.78
N TYR A 375 12.58 -10.30 0.04
CA TYR A 375 11.95 -9.51 -1.03
C TYR A 375 11.29 -10.40 -2.08
N ILE A 376 12.01 -11.40 -2.60
CA ILE A 376 11.47 -12.31 -3.62
C ILE A 376 10.29 -13.13 -3.07
N LYS A 377 10.40 -13.63 -1.82
CA LYS A 377 9.32 -14.37 -1.14
C LYS A 377 8.04 -13.54 -1.04
N ASN A 378 8.17 -12.23 -0.84
CA ASN A 378 7.04 -11.30 -0.72
C ASN A 378 6.62 -10.65 -2.04
N GLY A 379 6.96 -11.25 -3.19
CA GLY A 379 6.43 -10.87 -4.50
C GLY A 379 7.13 -9.70 -5.19
N PHE A 380 8.24 -9.19 -4.66
CA PHE A 380 9.05 -8.19 -5.35
C PHE A 380 9.83 -8.86 -6.49
N LYS A 381 9.61 -8.41 -7.71
CA LYS A 381 10.07 -9.14 -8.91
C LYS A 381 11.59 -9.14 -9.13
N LYS A 382 12.27 -8.07 -8.75
CA LYS A 382 13.71 -7.93 -8.98
C LYS A 382 14.36 -7.17 -7.83
N VAL A 383 15.40 -7.76 -7.28
CA VAL A 383 16.25 -7.10 -6.30
C VAL A 383 17.57 -6.76 -6.96
N ILE A 384 17.85 -5.47 -7.16
CA ILE A 384 19.13 -4.96 -7.67
C ILE A 384 19.97 -4.57 -6.46
N GLU A 385 21.08 -5.26 -6.28
CA GLU A 385 21.97 -5.02 -5.17
C GLU A 385 23.07 -4.02 -5.56
N CYS A 386 23.24 -2.99 -4.74
CA CYS A 386 24.29 -1.99 -4.90
C CYS A 386 25.07 -1.81 -3.60
N GLU A 387 26.32 -1.38 -3.70
CA GLU A 387 27.09 -0.86 -2.57
C GLU A 387 27.21 0.66 -2.66
N ASP A 388 27.35 1.32 -1.50
CA ASP A 388 27.35 2.79 -1.35
C ASP A 388 28.33 3.54 -2.26
N ASN A 389 29.47 2.93 -2.62
CA ASN A 389 30.45 3.50 -3.54
C ASN A 389 30.01 3.50 -5.02
N SER A 390 29.00 2.72 -5.34
CA SER A 390 28.45 2.54 -6.69
C SER A 390 27.07 3.21 -6.88
N ILE A 391 26.67 4.10 -5.95
CA ILE A 391 25.47 4.91 -6.14
C ILE A 391 25.70 5.89 -7.32
N LYS A 392 25.83 5.38 -8.50
CA LYS A 392 24.99 5.86 -9.59
C LYS A 392 23.58 5.43 -9.20
N ILE A 393 22.84 6.36 -8.64
CA ILE A 393 21.41 6.19 -8.45
C ILE A 393 20.89 6.13 -9.88
N ASP A 394 20.92 4.93 -10.47
CA ASP A 394 20.33 4.64 -11.78
C ASP A 394 18.81 4.62 -11.60
N PHE A 395 18.27 5.81 -11.28
CA PHE A 395 16.87 6.10 -11.52
C PHE A 395 16.56 6.17 -13.02
N GLU A 396 17.59 6.03 -13.87
CA GLU A 396 17.49 6.14 -15.32
C GLU A 396 16.97 4.88 -16.01
N SER A 397 17.00 3.70 -15.36
CA SER A 397 16.69 2.47 -16.09
C SER A 397 15.24 2.34 -16.57
N ASP A 398 14.29 3.06 -15.99
CA ASP A 398 12.89 2.96 -16.39
C ASP A 398 12.39 4.10 -17.31
N ASN A 399 13.17 5.15 -17.51
CA ASN A 399 12.81 6.29 -18.37
C ASN A 399 13.64 6.41 -19.65
N LYS A 400 14.30 5.34 -20.10
CA LYS A 400 14.88 5.38 -21.43
C LYS A 400 13.78 5.72 -22.45
N PRO A 401 13.98 6.73 -23.29
CA PRO A 401 13.06 7.01 -24.39
C PRO A 401 12.79 5.72 -25.15
N PHE A 402 11.54 5.46 -25.53
CA PHE A 402 11.16 4.23 -26.26
C PHE A 402 12.15 3.90 -27.39
N LYS A 403 12.61 4.90 -28.10
CA LYS A 403 13.60 4.78 -29.18
C LYS A 403 14.92 4.14 -28.71
N GLU A 404 15.44 4.51 -27.56
CA GLU A 404 16.70 3.97 -27.02
C GLU A 404 16.49 2.57 -26.48
N LEU A 405 15.42 2.35 -25.73
CA LEU A 405 15.03 1.05 -25.21
C LEU A 405 14.90 0.02 -26.34
N ILE A 406 14.19 0.35 -27.42
CA ILE A 406 13.98 -0.59 -28.54
C ILE A 406 15.25 -0.84 -29.34
N LYS A 407 16.17 0.09 -29.44
CA LYS A 407 17.48 -0.14 -30.05
C LYS A 407 18.30 -1.17 -29.24
N GLU A 408 18.31 -1.06 -27.92
CA GLU A 408 18.98 -2.02 -27.05
C GLU A 408 18.31 -3.41 -27.11
N VAL A 409 16.97 -3.46 -27.06
CA VAL A 409 16.18 -4.69 -27.25
C VAL A 409 16.53 -5.34 -28.60
N ARG A 410 16.63 -4.56 -29.67
CA ARG A 410 17.04 -5.06 -30.99
C ARG A 410 18.43 -5.66 -30.94
N THR A 411 19.41 -4.95 -30.38
CA THR A 411 20.79 -5.44 -30.28
C THR A 411 20.88 -6.73 -29.47
N GLU A 412 20.17 -6.81 -28.35
CA GLU A 412 20.12 -8.01 -27.53
C GLU A 412 19.40 -9.17 -28.23
N TRP A 413 18.31 -8.91 -28.94
CA TRP A 413 17.56 -9.86 -29.74
C TRP A 413 18.42 -10.46 -30.88
N GLU A 414 19.16 -9.62 -31.60
CA GLU A 414 20.03 -10.05 -32.69
C GLU A 414 21.21 -10.88 -32.17
N ASN A 415 21.81 -10.50 -31.02
CA ASN A 415 22.96 -11.17 -30.42
C ASN A 415 22.62 -12.51 -29.75
N LYS A 416 21.38 -12.73 -29.29
CA LYS A 416 20.93 -13.93 -28.59
C LYS A 416 20.05 -14.86 -29.43
N PHE A 417 20.27 -14.90 -30.75
CA PHE A 417 19.53 -15.77 -31.67
C PHE A 417 18.01 -15.64 -31.57
N LYS A 418 17.48 -14.45 -31.32
CA LYS A 418 16.04 -14.16 -31.21
C LYS A 418 15.32 -14.88 -30.07
N LEU A 419 16.02 -15.24 -29.01
CA LEU A 419 15.40 -15.73 -27.77
C LEU A 419 14.85 -14.59 -26.93
N ASN A 420 13.81 -14.86 -26.11
CA ASN A 420 13.31 -13.89 -25.15
C ASN A 420 14.42 -13.47 -24.21
N THR A 421 14.71 -12.17 -24.17
CA THR A 421 15.76 -11.60 -23.34
C THR A 421 15.14 -10.87 -22.14
N PRO A 422 15.87 -10.70 -21.01
CA PRO A 422 15.37 -9.94 -19.87
C PRO A 422 14.93 -8.52 -20.27
N LEU A 423 15.72 -7.84 -21.10
CA LEU A 423 15.42 -6.48 -21.58
C LEU A 423 14.16 -6.43 -22.45
N LEU A 424 13.95 -7.46 -23.29
CA LEU A 424 12.73 -7.57 -24.08
C LEU A 424 11.51 -7.79 -23.19
N ASN A 425 11.63 -8.63 -22.16
CA ASN A 425 10.54 -8.86 -21.22
C ASN A 425 10.18 -7.58 -20.46
N ASP A 426 11.17 -6.82 -19.99
CA ASP A 426 10.95 -5.52 -19.34
C ASP A 426 10.28 -4.51 -20.30
N ALA A 427 10.71 -4.51 -21.56
CA ALA A 427 10.10 -3.66 -22.61
C ALA A 427 8.65 -4.07 -22.94
N ILE A 428 8.34 -5.36 -22.90
CA ILE A 428 6.98 -5.89 -23.11
C ILE A 428 6.04 -5.47 -21.97
N ILE A 429 6.51 -5.53 -20.73
CA ILE A 429 5.74 -5.06 -19.57
C ILE A 429 5.37 -3.57 -19.74
N LYS A 430 6.33 -2.75 -20.13
CA LYS A 430 6.12 -1.30 -20.36
C LYS A 430 5.27 -1.02 -21.60
N TYR A 431 5.40 -1.84 -22.63
CA TYR A 431 4.69 -1.69 -23.91
C TYR A 431 4.05 -3.03 -24.32
N PRO A 432 2.87 -3.41 -23.79
CA PRO A 432 2.25 -4.71 -24.04
C PRO A 432 1.97 -5.04 -25.52
N TRP A 433 1.87 -4.01 -26.35
CA TRP A 433 1.71 -4.13 -27.81
C TRP A 433 3.01 -4.45 -28.56
N LEU A 434 4.16 -4.40 -27.89
CA LEU A 434 5.49 -4.56 -28.50
C LEU A 434 5.71 -5.94 -29.14
N PRO A 435 5.30 -7.08 -28.55
CA PRO A 435 5.41 -8.40 -29.19
C PRO A 435 4.69 -8.45 -30.55
N GLU A 436 3.51 -7.86 -30.63
CA GLU A 436 2.74 -7.77 -31.88
C GLU A 436 3.46 -6.89 -32.91
N ALA A 437 4.07 -5.78 -32.46
CA ALA A 437 4.85 -4.91 -33.33
C ALA A 437 6.10 -5.61 -33.88
N ILE A 438 6.84 -6.34 -33.04
CA ILE A 438 8.00 -7.11 -33.47
C ILE A 438 7.59 -8.20 -34.45
N SER A 439 6.52 -8.94 -34.15
CA SER A 439 6.03 -10.03 -35.00
C SER A 439 5.49 -9.54 -36.34
N LYS A 440 4.67 -8.49 -36.34
CA LYS A 440 3.98 -8.02 -37.56
C LYS A 440 4.77 -7.02 -38.37
N LEU A 441 5.53 -6.13 -37.76
CA LEU A 441 6.29 -5.08 -38.45
C LEU A 441 7.78 -5.39 -38.54
N GLY A 442 8.36 -5.99 -37.53
CA GLY A 442 9.80 -6.19 -37.40
C GLY A 442 10.56 -4.91 -37.01
N PHE A 443 11.78 -5.08 -36.52
CA PHE A 443 12.63 -3.98 -36.06
C PHE A 443 12.99 -3.00 -37.19
N GLU A 444 13.19 -3.47 -38.43
CA GLU A 444 13.51 -2.64 -39.58
C GLU A 444 12.40 -1.63 -39.88
N LYS A 445 11.13 -2.09 -39.89
CA LYS A 445 10.00 -1.22 -40.12
C LYS A 445 9.82 -0.23 -39.00
N MET A 446 9.99 -0.65 -37.72
CA MET A 446 9.95 0.26 -36.57
C MET A 446 11.07 1.31 -36.64
N ALA A 447 12.26 0.94 -37.10
CA ALA A 447 13.36 1.88 -37.35
C ALA A 447 13.03 2.89 -38.43
N SER A 448 12.43 2.46 -39.55
CA SER A 448 12.00 3.37 -40.64
C SER A 448 10.95 4.38 -40.17
N LEU A 449 10.18 4.06 -39.14
CA LEU A 449 9.23 4.95 -38.45
C LEU A 449 9.90 5.75 -37.31
N LYS A 450 11.23 5.81 -37.30
CA LYS A 450 12.05 6.54 -36.30
C LYS A 450 11.72 6.17 -34.85
N TYR A 451 11.16 4.98 -34.64
CA TYR A 451 10.66 4.49 -33.32
C TYR A 451 9.59 5.39 -32.70
N CYS A 452 8.82 6.11 -33.53
CA CYS A 452 7.69 6.90 -33.03
C CYS A 452 6.52 5.96 -32.66
N ILE A 453 6.10 5.99 -31.40
CA ILE A 453 5.06 5.09 -30.85
C ILE A 453 3.74 5.22 -31.62
N SER A 454 3.30 6.45 -31.95
CA SER A 454 2.07 6.69 -32.71
C SER A 454 2.14 6.06 -34.10
N ASP A 455 3.26 6.26 -34.81
CA ASP A 455 3.43 5.77 -36.17
C ASP A 455 3.54 4.25 -36.24
N ILE A 456 4.18 3.62 -35.23
CA ILE A 456 4.26 2.17 -35.09
C ILE A 456 2.88 1.58 -34.84
N LYS A 457 2.10 2.17 -33.92
CA LYS A 457 0.72 1.73 -33.65
C LYS A 457 -0.17 1.90 -34.88
N ASP A 458 -0.06 3.00 -35.58
CA ASP A 458 -0.80 3.22 -36.84
C ASP A 458 -0.40 2.22 -37.93
N ALA A 459 0.88 1.88 -38.05
CA ALA A 459 1.37 0.85 -38.97
C ALA A 459 0.88 -0.55 -38.61
N LEU A 460 0.85 -0.90 -37.32
CA LEU A 460 0.26 -2.14 -36.82
C LEU A 460 -1.22 -2.25 -37.19
N LEU A 461 -1.98 -1.18 -36.99
CA LEU A 461 -3.39 -1.11 -37.29
C LEU A 461 -3.65 -1.24 -38.80
N LYS A 462 -2.84 -0.61 -39.64
CA LYS A 462 -2.91 -0.72 -41.10
C LYS A 462 -2.62 -2.15 -41.58
N LYS A 463 -1.65 -2.83 -41.00
CA LYS A 463 -1.26 -4.19 -41.40
C LYS A 463 -2.22 -5.28 -40.94
N SER A 464 -3.08 -5.01 -39.96
CA SER A 464 -4.07 -5.96 -39.44
C SER A 464 -5.38 -6.02 -40.22
N ASN A 465 -5.47 -5.41 -41.43
CA ASN A 465 -6.69 -5.30 -42.27
C ASN A 465 -7.90 -4.65 -41.56
N LYS A 466 -7.67 -3.81 -40.56
CA LYS A 466 -8.71 -3.14 -39.77
C LYS A 466 -8.83 -1.65 -40.07
N SER A 467 -8.63 -1.22 -41.31
CA SER A 467 -8.70 0.23 -41.67
C SER A 467 -10.09 0.82 -41.39
N ALA A 468 -11.15 0.04 -41.62
CA ALA A 468 -12.53 0.43 -41.38
C ALA A 468 -12.83 0.51 -39.88
N ASP A 469 -12.42 -0.53 -39.09
CA ASP A 469 -12.59 -0.54 -37.63
C ASP A 469 -11.84 0.61 -36.94
N ASN A 470 -10.74 1.08 -37.53
CA ASN A 470 -9.99 2.22 -36.99
C ASN A 470 -10.67 3.56 -37.21
N LYS A 471 -11.29 3.76 -38.41
CA LYS A 471 -12.10 4.95 -38.67
C LYS A 471 -13.29 4.98 -37.72
N ALA A 472 -13.94 3.83 -37.49
CA ALA A 472 -15.04 3.68 -36.56
C ALA A 472 -14.60 3.97 -35.10
N ALA A 473 -13.46 3.45 -34.65
CA ALA A 473 -12.91 3.72 -33.33
C ALA A 473 -12.58 5.20 -33.12
N LYS A 474 -12.01 5.89 -34.15
CA LYS A 474 -11.76 7.34 -34.07
C LYS A 474 -13.06 8.14 -33.92
N LYS A 475 -14.10 7.79 -34.67
CA LYS A 475 -15.39 8.46 -34.57
C LYS A 475 -16.04 8.21 -33.20
N LEU A 476 -16.04 6.96 -32.70
CA LEU A 476 -16.55 6.62 -31.37
C LEU A 476 -15.82 7.37 -30.25
N ASN A 477 -14.50 7.55 -30.37
CA ASN A 477 -13.71 8.33 -29.41
C ASN A 477 -14.09 9.81 -29.30
N GLN A 478 -14.76 10.37 -30.32
CA GLN A 478 -15.28 11.74 -30.29
C GLN A 478 -16.64 11.82 -29.57
N SER A 479 -17.41 10.72 -29.58
CA SER A 479 -18.79 10.69 -29.08
C SER A 479 -18.90 10.05 -27.69
N ILE A 480 -17.89 9.28 -27.26
CA ILE A 480 -17.93 8.46 -26.03
C ILE A 480 -16.84 8.92 -25.06
N THR A 481 -17.26 9.15 -23.81
CA THR A 481 -16.40 9.52 -22.69
C THR A 481 -16.24 8.34 -21.73
N LEU A 482 -15.00 8.07 -21.27
CA LEU A 482 -14.72 7.03 -20.27
C LEU A 482 -15.40 7.36 -18.93
N GLY A 483 -15.81 6.32 -18.21
CA GLY A 483 -16.52 6.44 -16.93
C GLY A 483 -18.01 6.78 -17.06
N MET A 484 -18.49 7.16 -18.23
CA MET A 484 -19.90 7.52 -18.45
C MET A 484 -20.74 6.30 -18.80
N TRP A 485 -21.99 6.36 -18.36
CA TRP A 485 -23.02 5.38 -18.74
C TRP A 485 -23.81 5.91 -19.93
N TYR A 486 -24.03 5.05 -20.94
CA TYR A 486 -24.88 5.31 -22.10
C TYR A 486 -25.93 4.22 -22.25
N SER A 487 -27.13 4.59 -22.65
CA SER A 487 -28.18 3.63 -22.96
C SER A 487 -27.85 2.79 -24.19
N ASN A 488 -28.48 1.63 -24.34
CA ASN A 488 -28.35 0.81 -25.56
C ASN A 488 -28.74 1.59 -26.83
N ALA A 489 -29.71 2.52 -26.71
CA ALA A 489 -30.12 3.37 -27.82
C ALA A 489 -29.04 4.37 -28.23
N ASP A 490 -28.41 5.05 -27.24
CA ASP A 490 -27.32 6.00 -27.50
C ASP A 490 -26.13 5.29 -28.13
N ILE A 491 -25.72 4.15 -27.55
CA ILE A 491 -24.60 3.37 -28.10
C ILE A 491 -24.88 2.90 -29.51
N LYS A 492 -26.09 2.39 -29.78
CA LYS A 492 -26.49 1.97 -31.14
C LYS A 492 -26.40 3.12 -32.13
N LYS A 493 -26.79 4.33 -31.72
CA LYS A 493 -26.67 5.55 -32.52
C LYS A 493 -25.20 5.88 -32.83
N PHE A 494 -24.33 5.90 -31.81
CA PHE A 494 -22.91 6.18 -31.98
C PHE A 494 -22.22 5.14 -32.87
N VAL A 495 -22.53 3.86 -32.68
CA VAL A 495 -22.00 2.78 -33.52
C VAL A 495 -22.48 2.92 -34.96
N LYS A 496 -23.75 3.29 -35.20
CA LYS A 496 -24.30 3.53 -36.54
C LYS A 496 -23.54 4.64 -37.23
N GLU A 497 -23.39 5.81 -36.60
CA GLU A 497 -22.65 6.94 -37.18
C GLU A 497 -21.18 6.59 -37.48
N ALA A 498 -20.56 5.81 -36.59
CA ALA A 498 -19.17 5.38 -36.78
C ALA A 498 -19.02 4.39 -37.94
N TYR A 499 -19.99 3.48 -38.14
CA TYR A 499 -20.00 2.50 -39.23
C TYR A 499 -20.28 3.15 -40.59
N GLU A 500 -21.19 4.13 -40.66
CA GLU A 500 -21.49 4.89 -41.86
C GLU A 500 -20.23 5.64 -42.38
N ILE A 501 -19.47 6.30 -41.48
CA ILE A 501 -18.25 7.03 -41.87
C ILE A 501 -17.09 6.08 -42.27
N SER A 502 -17.17 4.84 -41.82
CA SER A 502 -16.09 3.84 -41.96
C SER A 502 -16.36 2.82 -43.06
N ASP A 503 -17.48 2.94 -43.77
CA ASP A 503 -17.93 2.02 -44.82
C ASP A 503 -18.13 0.57 -44.31
N ILE A 504 -18.53 0.43 -43.03
CA ILE A 504 -18.82 -0.87 -42.43
C ILE A 504 -20.29 -1.25 -42.69
N THR A 505 -20.49 -2.34 -43.43
CA THR A 505 -21.83 -2.77 -43.89
C THR A 505 -22.60 -3.63 -42.88
N ILE A 506 -22.05 -3.85 -41.67
CA ILE A 506 -22.67 -4.67 -40.60
C ILE A 506 -23.79 -3.87 -39.92
N THR A 507 -24.93 -4.53 -39.64
CA THR A 507 -26.02 -3.90 -38.91
C THR A 507 -25.59 -3.45 -37.53
N PRO A 508 -25.65 -2.14 -37.18
CA PRO A 508 -25.15 -1.61 -35.92
C PRO A 508 -25.99 -2.10 -34.73
N LYS A 509 -25.33 -2.71 -33.75
CA LYS A 509 -25.91 -3.16 -32.47
C LYS A 509 -25.19 -2.51 -31.31
N ALA A 510 -25.86 -2.29 -30.18
CA ALA A 510 -25.21 -1.76 -28.98
C ALA A 510 -24.08 -2.67 -28.43
N THR A 511 -24.19 -3.99 -28.65
CA THR A 511 -23.17 -4.97 -28.28
C THR A 511 -21.86 -4.83 -29.06
N GLU A 512 -21.87 -4.18 -30.23
CA GLU A 512 -20.66 -3.96 -31.03
C GLU A 512 -19.67 -3.01 -30.35
N ILE A 513 -20.12 -2.25 -29.36
CA ILE A 513 -19.26 -1.36 -28.56
C ILE A 513 -18.14 -2.13 -27.85
N ASP A 514 -18.36 -3.39 -27.51
CA ASP A 514 -17.38 -4.26 -26.87
C ASP A 514 -16.15 -4.56 -27.76
N LYS A 515 -16.24 -4.36 -29.05
CA LYS A 515 -15.08 -4.41 -29.94
C LYS A 515 -14.07 -3.27 -29.69
N TYR A 516 -14.57 -2.11 -29.28
CA TYR A 516 -13.79 -0.86 -29.20
C TYR A 516 -13.45 -0.44 -27.77
N TYR A 517 -14.28 -0.87 -26.79
CA TYR A 517 -14.16 -0.49 -25.38
C TYR A 517 -14.32 -1.70 -24.46
N GLU A 518 -13.65 -1.64 -23.32
CA GLU A 518 -14.05 -2.45 -22.16
C GLU A 518 -15.30 -1.83 -21.57
N VAL A 519 -16.36 -2.64 -21.42
CA VAL A 519 -17.65 -2.13 -21.00
C VAL A 519 -18.26 -3.02 -19.91
N LYS A 520 -19.01 -2.41 -19.00
CA LYS A 520 -19.81 -3.12 -18.01
C LYS A 520 -21.27 -2.88 -18.27
N LYS A 521 -22.01 -3.95 -18.59
CA LYS A 521 -23.48 -3.89 -18.77
C LYS A 521 -24.14 -3.57 -17.43
N CYS A 522 -24.99 -2.55 -17.39
CA CYS A 522 -25.79 -2.20 -16.21
C CYS A 522 -27.08 -1.49 -16.60
N GLN A 523 -28.03 -1.45 -15.67
CA GLN A 523 -29.30 -0.77 -15.83
C GLN A 523 -29.32 0.51 -15.00
N LYS A 524 -29.88 1.58 -15.56
CA LYS A 524 -30.16 2.84 -14.84
C LYS A 524 -31.59 3.26 -15.03
N ARG A 525 -32.14 4.00 -14.06
CA ARG A 525 -33.46 4.58 -14.17
C ARG A 525 -33.35 5.93 -14.90
N VAL A 526 -33.93 6.00 -16.08
CA VAL A 526 -33.98 7.20 -16.92
C VAL A 526 -35.44 7.57 -17.13
N ASN A 527 -35.84 8.79 -16.78
CA ASN A 527 -37.23 9.28 -16.87
C ASN A 527 -38.24 8.30 -16.24
N GLY A 528 -37.90 7.73 -15.07
CA GLY A 528 -38.79 6.80 -14.35
C GLY A 528 -38.81 5.36 -14.87
N LYS A 529 -38.20 5.06 -16.03
CA LYS A 529 -38.14 3.72 -16.63
C LYS A 529 -36.75 3.10 -16.48
N GLN A 530 -36.70 1.83 -16.17
CA GLN A 530 -35.46 1.05 -16.11
C GLN A 530 -34.92 0.83 -17.52
N THR A 531 -33.72 1.33 -17.79
CA THR A 531 -33.11 1.34 -19.13
C THR A 531 -31.80 0.59 -19.10
N GLU A 532 -31.63 -0.36 -20.01
CA GLU A 532 -30.35 -1.08 -20.18
C GLU A 532 -29.31 -0.22 -20.89
N GLY A 533 -28.06 -0.37 -20.50
CA GLY A 533 -26.95 0.32 -21.10
C GLY A 533 -25.61 -0.23 -20.64
N TYR A 534 -24.56 0.50 -20.97
CA TYR A 534 -23.17 0.15 -20.65
C TYR A 534 -22.44 1.32 -20.00
N VAL A 535 -21.63 1.03 -18.99
CA VAL A 535 -20.57 1.94 -18.51
C VAL A 535 -19.33 1.66 -19.32
N ILE A 536 -18.74 2.69 -19.86
CA ILE A 536 -17.50 2.60 -20.65
C ILE A 536 -16.32 2.68 -19.70
N ILE A 537 -15.58 1.57 -19.56
CA ILE A 537 -14.49 1.46 -18.57
C ILE A 537 -13.17 1.94 -19.17
N ASN A 538 -12.78 1.37 -20.32
CA ASN A 538 -11.49 1.65 -20.96
C ASN A 538 -11.60 1.55 -22.46
N LYS A 539 -10.59 2.09 -23.18
CA LYS A 539 -10.49 1.99 -24.64
C LYS A 539 -9.64 0.77 -24.99
N LYS A 540 -10.16 -0.15 -25.79
CA LYS A 540 -9.36 -1.23 -26.39
C LYS A 540 -8.39 -0.74 -27.46
N PHE A 541 -8.64 0.47 -28.02
CA PHE A 541 -7.79 1.15 -28.99
C PHE A 541 -7.44 2.54 -28.45
N VAL A 542 -6.21 2.72 -27.98
CA VAL A 542 -5.73 4.02 -27.51
C VAL A 542 -5.05 4.75 -28.67
N PHE A 543 -5.73 5.75 -29.21
CA PHE A 543 -5.11 6.73 -30.09
C PHE A 543 -4.68 7.90 -29.20
N ASN A 544 -3.39 8.04 -28.92
CA ASN A 544 -2.89 9.29 -28.34
C ASN A 544 -2.98 10.39 -29.41
N LYS A 545 -3.49 11.56 -28.98
CA LYS A 545 -3.51 12.80 -29.78
C LYS A 545 -2.11 13.23 -30.18
#